data_9cb9e42a0a4e942f853c08c08ef2225f
#
_entry.id   9cb9e42a0a4e942f853c08c08ef2225f
#
_cell.length_a   1.000
_cell.length_b   1.000
_cell.length_c   1.000
_cell.angle_alpha   90.00
_cell.angle_beta   90.00
_cell.angle_gamma   90.00
#
_symmetry.space_group_name_H-M   'P 1'
#
loop_
_entity.id
_entity.type
_entity.pdbx_description
1 polymer ?
#
loop_
_entity_poly.entity_id
_entity_poly.type
_entity_poly.pdbx_seq_one_letter_code
_entity_poly.pdbx_strand_id
1 'polypeptide(L)'
;DGTFLIICTRAFSKIENQLVWLFDLNNLLNGSQKDFSKGSLEGLDQEKVEFLINEILESLQIKIEYREEEYLDKMIDLFGNQFPTTFAFSDFARKTYKYKTTEYDPDSALLEWINHEEKLFKSFEEYLLKPKLKEWSEKDQNYNVDEFINLANSVLNRRKSRAGHSLENHLNKIFQDSEINFNHQAVTENNNKPDFLFPGKEQYDDANYPAEKLSMLAAKRTLKDRWRQITKEAERIKFKHLITLEI
;
A
#
# COMPACT_ATOMS: atom_id res chain seq x y z
N ASP A 1 -37.71 0.14 15.57
CA ASP A 1 -37.73 0.94 14.34
C ASP A 1 -36.71 0.35 13.39
N GLY A 2 -37.20 -0.45 12.42
CA GLY A 2 -36.34 -1.07 11.42
C GLY A 2 -35.96 -0.06 10.33
N THR A 3 -34.68 0.21 10.16
CA THR A 3 -34.18 0.98 9.02
C THR A 3 -34.02 0.04 7.83
N PHE A 4 -34.71 0.34 6.73
CA PHE A 4 -34.58 -0.44 5.49
C PHE A 4 -33.64 0.29 4.56
N LEU A 5 -32.64 -0.43 4.03
CA LEU A 5 -31.78 0.05 2.96
C LEU A 5 -32.22 -0.66 1.67
N ILE A 6 -32.67 0.10 0.69
CA ILE A 6 -33.00 -0.42 -0.63
C ILE A 6 -31.89 -0.01 -1.59
N ILE A 7 -31.16 -0.99 -2.12
CA ILE A 7 -30.09 -0.76 -3.10
C ILE A 7 -30.57 -1.32 -4.44
N CYS A 8 -30.68 -0.45 -5.45
CA CYS A 8 -30.98 -0.85 -6.83
C CYS A 8 -29.68 -0.89 -7.63
N THR A 9 -29.27 -2.08 -8.06
CA THR A 9 -28.07 -2.27 -8.90
C THR A 9 -28.45 -2.70 -10.30
N ARG A 10 -27.55 -2.49 -11.28
CA ARG A 10 -27.69 -3.12 -12.59
C ARG A 10 -27.40 -4.62 -12.45
N ALA A 11 -28.20 -5.46 -13.10
CA ALA A 11 -27.96 -6.88 -13.16
C ALA A 11 -26.55 -7.19 -13.69
N PHE A 12 -25.86 -8.13 -13.05
CA PHE A 12 -24.47 -8.51 -13.32
C PHE A 12 -23.44 -7.39 -13.11
N SER A 13 -23.80 -6.35 -12.37
CA SER A 13 -22.83 -5.31 -11.98
C SER A 13 -21.85 -5.81 -10.90
N LYS A 14 -20.70 -5.16 -10.79
CA LYS A 14 -19.73 -5.45 -9.71
C LYS A 14 -20.39 -5.32 -8.33
N ILE A 15 -21.24 -4.30 -8.13
CA ILE A 15 -21.97 -4.06 -6.88
C ILE A 15 -22.95 -5.19 -6.58
N GLU A 16 -23.70 -5.65 -7.56
CA GLU A 16 -24.62 -6.78 -7.39
C GLU A 16 -23.85 -8.05 -6.97
N ASN A 17 -22.76 -8.38 -7.66
CA ASN A 17 -21.96 -9.54 -7.33
C ASN A 17 -21.38 -9.46 -5.92
N GLN A 18 -20.95 -8.29 -5.47
CA GLN A 18 -20.43 -8.06 -4.12
C GLN A 18 -21.53 -8.19 -3.06
N LEU A 19 -22.74 -7.66 -3.32
CA LEU A 19 -23.88 -7.81 -2.42
C LEU A 19 -24.33 -9.28 -2.32
N VAL A 20 -24.36 -9.99 -3.46
CA VAL A 20 -24.66 -11.42 -3.51
C VAL A 20 -23.67 -12.21 -2.65
N TRP A 21 -22.39 -11.91 -2.74
CA TRP A 21 -21.35 -12.56 -1.96
C TRP A 21 -21.42 -12.16 -0.47
N LEU A 22 -21.54 -10.86 -0.17
CA LEU A 22 -21.53 -10.33 1.19
C LEU A 22 -22.67 -10.89 2.06
N PHE A 23 -23.84 -11.00 1.47
CA PHE A 23 -25.04 -11.49 2.16
C PHE A 23 -25.35 -12.97 1.89
N ASP A 24 -24.42 -13.69 1.22
CA ASP A 24 -24.62 -15.10 0.81
C ASP A 24 -25.95 -15.33 0.06
N LEU A 25 -26.33 -14.37 -0.78
CA LEU A 25 -27.62 -14.37 -1.45
C LEU A 25 -27.80 -15.56 -2.41
N ASN A 26 -26.72 -16.19 -2.89
CA ASN A 26 -26.81 -17.39 -3.72
C ASN A 26 -27.53 -18.54 -3.01
N ASN A 27 -27.32 -18.70 -1.70
CA ASN A 27 -28.02 -19.72 -0.92
C ASN A 27 -29.47 -19.32 -0.58
N LEU A 28 -29.79 -18.00 -0.59
CA LEU A 28 -31.11 -17.46 -0.36
C LEU A 28 -31.95 -17.38 -1.64
N LEU A 29 -31.33 -17.42 -2.82
CA LEU A 29 -31.97 -17.17 -4.13
C LEU A 29 -32.59 -18.40 -4.80
N ASN A 30 -32.47 -19.59 -4.21
CA ASN A 30 -33.03 -20.83 -4.76
C ASN A 30 -34.57 -20.99 -4.55
N GLY A 31 -35.22 -19.97 -4.03
CA GLY A 31 -36.66 -19.92 -3.88
C GLY A 31 -37.28 -18.72 -4.60
N SER A 32 -38.44 -18.90 -5.20
CA SER A 32 -39.12 -17.99 -6.12
C SER A 32 -39.66 -16.67 -5.52
N GLN A 33 -39.39 -16.35 -4.28
CA GLN A 33 -39.61 -15.03 -3.68
C GLN A 33 -38.53 -14.74 -2.65
N LYS A 34 -37.79 -13.66 -2.90
CA LYS A 34 -36.66 -13.23 -2.06
C LYS A 34 -37.18 -12.37 -0.92
N ASP A 35 -37.31 -12.94 0.23
CA ASP A 35 -37.56 -12.19 1.45
C ASP A 35 -36.23 -11.73 2.04
N PHE A 36 -35.84 -10.51 1.73
CA PHE A 36 -34.63 -9.87 2.26
C PHE A 36 -34.75 -9.42 3.73
N SER A 37 -35.94 -9.60 4.35
CA SER A 37 -36.20 -9.19 5.73
C SER A 37 -35.40 -9.98 6.78
N LYS A 38 -34.73 -11.06 6.38
CA LYS A 38 -33.96 -11.95 7.28
C LYS A 38 -32.46 -11.75 7.22
N GLY A 39 -31.94 -10.86 6.37
CA GLY A 39 -30.55 -10.45 6.40
C GLY A 39 -30.31 -9.49 7.56
N SER A 40 -29.99 -10.02 8.73
CA SER A 40 -29.54 -9.20 9.85
C SER A 40 -28.09 -8.81 9.61
N LEU A 41 -27.77 -7.52 9.81
CA LEU A 41 -26.39 -7.04 9.90
C LEU A 41 -25.68 -7.55 11.16
N GLU A 42 -26.42 -8.25 12.04
CA GLU A 42 -25.89 -8.91 13.23
C GLU A 42 -25.01 -10.09 12.80
N GLY A 43 -23.69 -9.95 13.00
CA GLY A 43 -22.72 -10.98 12.67
C GLY A 43 -21.86 -10.66 11.45
N LEU A 44 -22.07 -9.54 10.77
CA LEU A 44 -21.08 -9.05 9.82
C LEU A 44 -19.87 -8.49 10.58
N ASP A 45 -18.70 -8.92 10.17
CA ASP A 45 -17.44 -8.34 10.60
C ASP A 45 -17.44 -6.83 10.29
N GLN A 46 -16.97 -6.03 11.23
CA GLN A 46 -16.95 -4.57 11.09
C GLN A 46 -16.22 -4.13 9.80
N GLU A 47 -15.18 -4.87 9.41
CA GLU A 47 -14.44 -4.63 8.16
C GLU A 47 -15.34 -4.80 6.92
N LYS A 48 -16.22 -5.81 6.91
CA LYS A 48 -17.16 -6.04 5.79
C LYS A 48 -18.23 -4.95 5.69
N VAL A 49 -18.70 -4.46 6.83
CA VAL A 49 -19.67 -3.35 6.88
C VAL A 49 -19.03 -2.06 6.38
N GLU A 50 -17.82 -1.75 6.83
CA GLU A 50 -17.08 -0.58 6.38
C GLU A 50 -16.77 -0.65 4.89
N PHE A 51 -16.36 -1.82 4.38
CA PHE A 51 -16.16 -2.04 2.95
C PHE A 51 -17.43 -1.74 2.14
N LEU A 52 -18.59 -2.26 2.56
CA LEU A 52 -19.86 -2.01 1.88
C LEU A 52 -20.25 -0.53 1.86
N ILE A 53 -20.09 0.15 3.00
CA ILE A 53 -20.38 1.59 3.11
C ILE A 53 -19.52 2.37 2.10
N ASN A 54 -18.26 2.01 1.95
CA ASN A 54 -17.34 2.71 1.05
C ASN A 54 -17.64 2.44 -0.43
N GLU A 55 -17.94 1.21 -0.81
CA GLU A 55 -18.37 0.90 -2.17
C GLU A 55 -19.65 1.68 -2.54
N ILE A 56 -20.56 1.83 -1.60
CA ILE A 56 -21.78 2.65 -1.79
C ILE A 56 -21.40 4.11 -1.98
N LEU A 57 -20.56 4.66 -1.10
CA LEU A 57 -20.14 6.06 -1.17
C LEU A 57 -19.37 6.36 -2.45
N GLU A 58 -18.48 5.47 -2.87
CA GLU A 58 -17.75 5.58 -4.14
C GLU A 58 -18.72 5.53 -5.34
N SER A 59 -19.71 4.63 -5.32
CA SER A 59 -20.73 4.53 -6.37
C SER A 59 -21.60 5.78 -6.47
N LEU A 60 -21.81 6.46 -5.36
CA LEU A 60 -22.54 7.73 -5.26
C LEU A 60 -21.64 8.95 -5.57
N GLN A 61 -20.35 8.74 -5.88
CA GLN A 61 -19.33 9.77 -6.07
C GLN A 61 -19.17 10.69 -4.84
N ILE A 62 -19.52 10.22 -3.66
CA ILE A 62 -19.33 10.93 -2.40
C ILE A 62 -17.88 10.68 -1.97
N LYS A 63 -17.04 11.70 -2.10
CA LYS A 63 -15.68 11.66 -1.55
C LYS A 63 -15.75 11.79 -0.04
N ILE A 64 -15.25 10.77 0.66
CA ILE A 64 -15.03 10.88 2.09
C ILE A 64 -13.78 11.73 2.29
N GLU A 65 -13.95 12.98 2.69
CA GLU A 65 -12.84 13.80 3.14
C GLU A 65 -12.38 13.28 4.52
N TYR A 66 -11.24 12.60 4.51
CA TYR A 66 -10.57 12.27 5.77
C TYR A 66 -10.05 13.56 6.38
N ARG A 67 -10.27 13.73 7.67
CA ARG A 67 -9.61 14.79 8.43
C ARG A 67 -8.15 14.39 8.58
N GLU A 68 -7.29 14.97 7.75
CA GLU A 68 -5.83 14.76 7.81
C GLU A 68 -5.28 15.03 9.22
N GLU A 69 -5.90 15.93 9.95
CA GLU A 69 -5.60 16.26 11.35
C GLU A 69 -5.70 15.04 12.28
N GLU A 70 -6.70 14.20 12.11
CA GLU A 70 -6.91 13.01 12.96
C GLU A 70 -5.78 11.97 12.80
N TYR A 71 -5.22 11.84 11.61
CA TYR A 71 -4.08 10.95 11.37
C TYR A 71 -2.78 11.56 11.87
N LEU A 72 -2.63 12.88 11.80
CA LEU A 72 -1.45 13.57 12.30
C LEU A 72 -1.29 13.37 13.80
N ASP A 73 -2.36 13.54 14.58
CA ASP A 73 -2.34 13.31 16.02
C ASP A 73 -1.93 11.87 16.36
N LYS A 74 -2.49 10.88 15.66
CA LYS A 74 -2.11 9.47 15.83
C LYS A 74 -0.63 9.22 15.48
N MET A 75 -0.10 9.87 14.45
CA MET A 75 1.32 9.77 14.08
C MET A 75 2.22 10.40 15.13
N ILE A 76 1.83 11.54 15.70
CA ILE A 76 2.57 12.21 16.78
C ILE A 76 2.59 11.34 18.04
N ASP A 77 1.46 10.77 18.41
CA ASP A 77 1.35 9.88 19.57
C ASP A 77 2.22 8.62 19.42
N LEU A 78 2.25 8.05 18.22
CA LEU A 78 2.95 6.79 17.94
C LEU A 78 4.45 6.98 17.68
N PHE A 79 4.82 8.01 16.95
CA PHE A 79 6.20 8.22 16.45
C PHE A 79 6.92 9.38 17.11
N GLY A 80 6.21 10.23 17.87
CA GLY A 80 6.77 11.43 18.49
C GLY A 80 7.25 12.44 17.44
N ASN A 81 8.40 13.07 17.74
CA ASN A 81 8.99 14.10 16.89
C ASN A 81 10.11 13.56 15.96
N GLN A 82 10.04 12.29 15.58
CA GLN A 82 11.04 11.65 14.73
C GLN A 82 10.39 10.83 13.62
N PHE A 83 11.04 10.79 12.47
CA PHE A 83 10.58 9.89 11.41
C PHE A 83 10.80 8.42 11.84
N PRO A 84 9.76 7.59 11.80
CA PRO A 84 9.91 6.16 12.03
C PRO A 84 10.65 5.49 10.87
N THR A 85 10.94 4.19 11.01
CA THR A 85 11.42 3.38 9.89
C THR A 85 10.40 3.37 8.76
N THR A 86 10.85 3.16 7.51
CA THR A 86 9.95 3.10 6.35
C THR A 86 8.94 1.98 6.50
N PHE A 87 9.36 0.83 7.06
CA PHE A 87 8.47 -0.31 7.32
C PHE A 87 7.35 0.04 8.30
N ALA A 88 7.69 0.65 9.45
CA ALA A 88 6.69 1.04 10.47
C ALA A 88 5.70 2.07 9.92
N PHE A 89 6.17 2.99 9.07
CA PHE A 89 5.30 3.99 8.46
C PHE A 89 4.37 3.39 7.40
N SER A 90 4.88 2.48 6.54
CA SER A 90 4.05 1.76 5.58
C SER A 90 3.01 0.88 6.27
N ASP A 91 3.37 0.26 7.41
CA ASP A 91 2.43 -0.53 8.21
C ASP A 91 1.33 0.34 8.83
N PHE A 92 1.70 1.51 9.37
CA PHE A 92 0.73 2.49 9.84
C PHE A 92 -0.22 2.95 8.74
N ALA A 93 0.32 3.25 7.54
CA ALA A 93 -0.49 3.65 6.40
C ALA A 93 -1.52 2.57 6.01
N ARG A 94 -1.11 1.29 5.97
CA ARG A 94 -2.04 0.18 5.70
C ARG A 94 -3.12 0.05 6.78
N LYS A 95 -2.74 0.13 8.06
CA LYS A 95 -3.67 0.01 9.20
C LYS A 95 -4.68 1.16 9.29
N THR A 96 -4.31 2.33 8.80
CA THR A 96 -5.17 3.52 8.80
C THR A 96 -5.96 3.67 7.51
N TYR A 97 -5.62 2.91 6.47
CA TYR A 97 -6.37 2.88 5.22
C TYR A 97 -7.52 1.88 5.32
N LYS A 98 -8.76 2.36 5.34
CA LYS A 98 -9.93 1.58 5.75
C LYS A 98 -10.59 0.73 4.64
N TYR A 99 -10.19 0.80 3.35
CA TYR A 99 -11.13 0.55 2.28
C TYR A 99 -10.82 -0.57 1.29
N LYS A 100 -9.68 -1.27 1.34
CA LYS A 100 -9.43 -2.40 0.44
C LYS A 100 -8.65 -3.52 1.08
N THR A 101 -9.15 -4.72 0.86
CA THR A 101 -8.41 -5.94 1.17
C THR A 101 -7.62 -6.38 -0.07
N THR A 102 -6.40 -6.82 0.11
CA THR A 102 -5.54 -7.36 -0.94
C THR A 102 -6.12 -8.61 -1.62
N GLU A 103 -7.08 -9.25 -0.97
CA GLU A 103 -7.72 -10.48 -1.41
C GLU A 103 -8.54 -10.30 -2.70
N TYR A 104 -9.14 -9.11 -2.89
CA TYR A 104 -10.07 -8.89 -4.01
C TYR A 104 -9.48 -8.06 -5.15
N ASP A 105 -8.62 -7.10 -4.83
CA ASP A 105 -8.03 -6.18 -5.81
C ASP A 105 -6.66 -5.70 -5.31
N PRO A 106 -5.63 -6.54 -5.46
CA PRO A 106 -4.28 -6.19 -4.99
C PRO A 106 -3.67 -4.99 -5.70
N ASP A 107 -3.99 -4.78 -6.97
CA ASP A 107 -3.44 -3.67 -7.76
C ASP A 107 -3.97 -2.33 -7.26
N SER A 108 -5.28 -2.23 -7.07
CA SER A 108 -5.89 -1.03 -6.49
C SER A 108 -5.44 -0.82 -5.05
N ALA A 109 -5.35 -1.88 -4.24
CA ALA A 109 -4.87 -1.79 -2.87
C ALA A 109 -3.45 -1.22 -2.82
N LEU A 110 -2.55 -1.68 -3.71
CA LEU A 110 -1.18 -1.17 -3.81
C LEU A 110 -1.14 0.33 -4.07
N LEU A 111 -1.87 0.78 -5.10
CA LEU A 111 -1.87 2.20 -5.49
C LEU A 111 -2.47 3.09 -4.40
N GLU A 112 -3.53 2.65 -3.78
CA GLU A 112 -4.20 3.41 -2.73
C GLU A 112 -3.38 3.48 -1.44
N TRP A 113 -2.73 2.40 -1.03
CA TRP A 113 -1.81 2.43 0.10
C TRP A 113 -0.63 3.36 -0.13
N ILE A 114 -0.05 3.34 -1.35
CA ILE A 114 1.04 4.25 -1.70
C ILE A 114 0.57 5.71 -1.65
N ASN A 115 -0.60 6.02 -2.22
CA ASN A 115 -1.17 7.36 -2.23
C ASN A 115 -1.51 7.84 -0.81
N HIS A 116 -2.07 6.96 0.01
CA HIS A 116 -2.38 7.26 1.41
C HIS A 116 -1.09 7.51 2.21
N GLU A 117 -0.10 6.62 2.09
CA GLU A 117 1.19 6.78 2.75
C GLU A 117 1.88 8.10 2.34
N GLU A 118 1.80 8.49 1.06
CA GLU A 118 2.38 9.74 0.59
C GLU A 118 1.72 10.97 1.23
N LYS A 119 0.40 10.97 1.37
CA LYS A 119 -0.34 12.04 2.05
C LYS A 119 0.04 12.14 3.53
N LEU A 120 0.01 11.00 4.24
CA LEU A 120 0.42 10.92 5.64
C LEU A 120 1.86 11.40 5.83
N PHE A 121 2.76 10.99 4.94
CA PHE A 121 4.16 11.37 5.00
C PHE A 121 4.35 12.87 4.83
N LYS A 122 3.66 13.50 3.87
CA LYS A 122 3.73 14.96 3.64
C LYS A 122 3.24 15.74 4.87
N SER A 123 2.12 15.33 5.44
CA SER A 123 1.56 15.95 6.64
C SER A 123 2.53 15.82 7.85
N PHE A 124 3.08 14.64 8.06
CA PHE A 124 4.02 14.41 9.16
C PHE A 124 5.38 15.11 8.93
N GLU A 125 5.87 15.14 7.68
CA GLU A 125 7.08 15.88 7.32
C GLU A 125 6.91 17.38 7.57
N GLU A 126 5.77 17.96 7.18
CA GLU A 126 5.45 19.37 7.44
C GLU A 126 5.45 19.65 8.95
N TYR A 127 4.80 18.83 9.74
CA TYR A 127 4.81 18.94 11.20
C TYR A 127 6.24 18.96 11.78
N LEU A 128 7.09 18.03 11.35
CA LEU A 128 8.47 17.93 11.84
C LEU A 128 9.40 19.07 11.35
N LEU A 129 9.13 19.64 10.18
CA LEU A 129 9.94 20.70 9.61
C LEU A 129 9.51 22.09 10.08
N LYS A 130 8.23 22.28 10.37
CA LYS A 130 7.65 23.58 10.73
C LYS A 130 8.39 24.34 11.85
N PRO A 131 8.79 23.68 12.97
CA PRO A 131 9.57 24.35 14.02
C PRO A 131 10.93 24.84 13.53
N LYS A 132 11.63 24.05 12.70
CA LYS A 132 12.96 24.41 12.17
C LYS A 132 12.87 25.57 11.17
N LEU A 133 11.85 25.54 10.32
CA LEU A 133 11.62 26.61 9.36
C LEU A 133 11.23 27.92 10.06
N LYS A 134 10.45 27.82 11.16
CA LYS A 134 10.11 28.99 11.97
C LYS A 134 11.34 29.60 12.63
N GLU A 135 12.20 28.77 13.27
CA GLU A 135 13.47 29.21 13.85
C GLU A 135 14.33 29.97 12.83
N TRP A 136 14.37 29.50 11.60
CA TRP A 136 15.11 30.17 10.54
C TRP A 136 14.50 31.50 10.08
N SER A 137 13.17 31.57 10.02
CA SER A 137 12.49 32.82 9.65
C SER A 137 12.65 33.93 10.68
N GLU A 138 12.90 33.57 11.94
CA GLU A 138 13.07 34.47 13.07
C GLU A 138 14.54 34.93 13.26
N LYS A 139 15.52 34.24 12.66
CA LYS A 139 16.94 34.65 12.70
C LYS A 139 17.16 35.80 11.71
N ASP A 140 17.25 37.01 12.24
CA ASP A 140 17.55 38.24 11.49
C ASP A 140 18.85 38.11 10.68
N GLN A 141 18.74 38.11 9.34
CA GLN A 141 19.79 38.28 8.33
C GLN A 141 21.06 37.42 8.34
N ASN A 142 21.25 36.50 9.26
CA ASN A 142 22.40 35.59 9.30
C ASN A 142 22.01 34.16 8.88
N TYR A 143 21.53 34.03 7.64
CA TYR A 143 21.23 32.69 7.11
C TYR A 143 22.52 31.95 6.81
N ASN A 144 22.75 30.83 7.48
CA ASN A 144 23.76 29.87 7.05
C ASN A 144 23.23 29.10 5.84
N VAL A 145 23.66 29.50 4.67
CA VAL A 145 23.26 28.92 3.37
C VAL A 145 23.58 27.41 3.35
N ASP A 146 24.71 27.01 3.94
CA ASP A 146 25.12 25.60 3.98
C ASP A 146 24.18 24.75 4.85
N GLU A 147 23.72 25.26 5.97
CA GLU A 147 22.71 24.59 6.82
C GLU A 147 21.39 24.43 6.07
N PHE A 148 20.97 25.45 5.33
CA PHE A 148 19.75 25.36 4.49
C PHE A 148 19.89 24.29 3.42
N ILE A 149 20.99 24.30 2.68
CA ILE A 149 21.28 23.30 1.63
C ILE A 149 21.31 21.90 2.22
N ASN A 150 21.95 21.71 3.36
CA ASN A 150 22.03 20.43 4.05
C ASN A 150 20.65 19.91 4.49
N LEU A 151 19.79 20.80 5.05
CA LEU A 151 18.43 20.43 5.39
C LEU A 151 17.62 20.08 4.15
N ALA A 152 17.66 20.89 3.10
CA ALA A 152 16.96 20.64 1.84
C ALA A 152 17.38 19.29 1.24
N ASN A 153 18.68 19.01 1.17
CA ASN A 153 19.21 17.73 0.70
C ASN A 153 18.75 16.54 1.57
N SER A 154 18.74 16.72 2.89
CA SER A 154 18.24 15.70 3.81
C SER A 154 16.77 15.36 3.56
N VAL A 155 15.92 16.37 3.38
CA VAL A 155 14.50 16.21 3.05
C VAL A 155 14.33 15.49 1.70
N LEU A 156 15.03 15.94 0.65
CA LEU A 156 14.94 15.34 -0.67
C LEU A 156 15.41 13.88 -0.69
N ASN A 157 16.51 13.57 0.00
CA ASN A 157 17.02 12.21 0.09
C ASN A 157 16.05 11.30 0.87
N ARG A 158 15.43 11.80 1.93
CA ARG A 158 14.41 11.06 2.68
C ARG A 158 13.19 10.76 1.83
N ARG A 159 12.68 11.74 1.08
CA ARG A 159 11.55 11.54 0.15
C ARG A 159 11.86 10.47 -0.89
N LYS A 160 13.06 10.52 -1.52
CA LYS A 160 13.49 9.52 -2.49
C LYS A 160 13.59 8.10 -1.89
N SER A 161 14.22 7.99 -0.73
CA SER A 161 14.38 6.71 -0.04
C SER A 161 13.03 6.11 0.34
N ARG A 162 12.15 6.92 0.95
CA ARG A 162 10.82 6.44 1.35
C ARG A 162 9.97 6.01 0.16
N ALA A 163 10.00 6.76 -0.92
CA ALA A 163 9.23 6.44 -2.11
C ALA A 163 9.59 5.05 -2.70
N GLY A 164 10.89 4.68 -2.67
CA GLY A 164 11.33 3.34 -3.08
C GLY A 164 10.88 2.25 -2.11
N HIS A 165 11.12 2.44 -0.82
CA HIS A 165 10.77 1.45 0.20
C HIS A 165 9.25 1.29 0.40
N SER A 166 8.45 2.34 0.19
CA SER A 166 6.99 2.25 0.25
C SER A 166 6.46 1.21 -0.73
N LEU A 167 6.89 1.27 -2.00
CA LEU A 167 6.50 0.29 -3.01
C LEU A 167 6.90 -1.14 -2.60
N GLU A 168 8.14 -1.34 -2.16
CA GLU A 168 8.62 -2.65 -1.70
C GLU A 168 7.85 -3.17 -0.48
N ASN A 169 7.56 -2.31 0.52
CA ASN A 169 6.84 -2.69 1.72
C ASN A 169 5.39 -3.10 1.45
N HIS A 170 4.71 -2.42 0.53
CA HIS A 170 3.34 -2.74 0.17
C HIS A 170 3.27 -4.02 -0.68
N LEU A 171 4.19 -4.21 -1.64
CA LEU A 171 4.30 -5.45 -2.40
C LEU A 171 4.59 -6.65 -1.48
N ASN A 172 5.51 -6.47 -0.53
CA ASN A 172 5.82 -7.50 0.47
C ASN A 172 4.54 -7.96 1.20
N LYS A 173 3.71 -7.01 1.64
CA LYS A 173 2.44 -7.32 2.31
C LYS A 173 1.45 -8.02 1.38
N ILE A 174 1.31 -7.59 0.13
CA ILE A 174 0.45 -8.22 -0.86
C ILE A 174 0.87 -9.68 -1.09
N PHE A 175 2.17 -9.94 -1.28
CA PHE A 175 2.65 -11.31 -1.49
C PHE A 175 2.46 -12.20 -0.26
N GLN A 176 2.61 -11.64 0.96
CA GLN A 176 2.31 -12.38 2.20
C GLN A 176 0.83 -12.71 2.31
N ASP A 177 -0.06 -11.76 2.04
CA ASP A 177 -1.52 -11.95 2.11
C ASP A 177 -2.01 -12.94 1.04
N SER A 178 -1.32 -12.99 -0.10
CA SER A 178 -1.59 -13.93 -1.19
C SER A 178 -0.93 -15.30 -0.98
N GLU A 179 -0.28 -15.54 0.16
CA GLU A 179 0.43 -16.78 0.49
C GLU A 179 1.49 -17.18 -0.55
N ILE A 180 2.07 -16.21 -1.24
CA ILE A 180 3.14 -16.43 -2.23
C ILE A 180 4.45 -16.61 -1.49
N ASN A 181 5.17 -17.70 -1.79
CA ASN A 181 6.51 -17.93 -1.26
C ASN A 181 7.52 -17.02 -1.96
N PHE A 182 8.30 -16.27 -1.21
CA PHE A 182 9.37 -15.40 -1.71
C PHE A 182 10.43 -15.08 -0.65
N ASN A 183 11.57 -14.58 -1.09
CA ASN A 183 12.50 -13.87 -0.22
C ASN A 183 12.68 -12.41 -0.69
N HIS A 184 12.59 -11.48 0.26
CA HIS A 184 12.83 -10.06 0.05
C HIS A 184 14.31 -9.75 0.21
N GLN A 185 14.92 -9.07 -0.77
CA GLN A 185 16.31 -8.64 -0.79
C GLN A 185 17.33 -9.78 -0.51
N ALA A 186 17.06 -10.97 -1.04
CA ALA A 186 17.97 -12.10 -0.92
C ALA A 186 19.28 -11.84 -1.68
N VAL A 187 20.42 -12.18 -1.05
CA VAL A 187 21.73 -12.03 -1.68
C VAL A 187 21.92 -13.09 -2.76
N THR A 188 22.22 -12.69 -3.97
CA THR A 188 22.58 -13.53 -5.12
C THR A 188 24.04 -13.32 -5.52
N GLU A 189 24.40 -13.69 -6.75
CA GLU A 189 25.78 -13.57 -7.28
C GLU A 189 26.26 -12.11 -7.19
N ASN A 190 27.55 -11.93 -6.97
CA ASN A 190 28.21 -10.63 -6.89
C ASN A 190 27.65 -9.68 -5.82
N ASN A 191 27.06 -10.24 -4.74
CA ASN A 191 26.36 -9.50 -3.69
C ASN A 191 25.18 -8.68 -4.20
N ASN A 192 24.60 -9.03 -5.34
CA ASN A 192 23.38 -8.42 -5.83
C ASN A 192 22.20 -8.82 -4.93
N LYS A 193 21.21 -7.93 -4.83
CA LYS A 193 20.03 -8.14 -3.99
C LYS A 193 18.79 -7.77 -4.79
N PRO A 194 18.21 -8.72 -5.54
CA PRO A 194 16.92 -8.49 -6.17
C PRO A 194 15.88 -8.16 -5.12
N ASP A 195 14.95 -7.25 -5.43
CA ASP A 195 13.95 -6.82 -4.46
C ASP A 195 13.09 -8.01 -4.01
N PHE A 196 12.68 -8.89 -4.94
CA PHE A 196 11.95 -10.12 -4.62
C PHE A 196 12.44 -11.29 -5.45
N LEU A 197 12.62 -12.45 -4.81
CA LEU A 197 13.06 -13.70 -5.41
C LEU A 197 12.06 -14.82 -5.12
N PHE A 198 11.56 -15.50 -6.16
CA PHE A 198 10.52 -16.52 -6.06
C PHE A 198 11.02 -17.88 -6.55
N PRO A 199 10.59 -18.99 -5.91
CA PRO A 199 9.83 -19.05 -4.68
C PRO A 199 10.69 -18.71 -3.46
N GLY A 200 12.03 -18.64 -3.59
CA GLY A 200 12.93 -18.25 -2.51
C GLY A 200 14.40 -18.55 -2.78
N LYS A 201 15.22 -18.15 -1.82
CA LYS A 201 16.70 -18.26 -1.88
C LYS A 201 17.16 -19.72 -1.87
N GLU A 202 16.51 -20.58 -1.10
CA GLU A 202 16.87 -22.00 -1.04
C GLU A 202 16.75 -22.66 -2.41
N GLN A 203 15.63 -22.42 -3.11
CA GLN A 203 15.42 -22.93 -4.46
C GLN A 203 16.35 -22.28 -5.48
N TYR A 204 16.69 -21.03 -5.26
CA TYR A 204 17.64 -20.32 -6.11
C TYR A 204 19.05 -20.91 -5.99
N ASP A 205 19.49 -21.32 -4.80
CA ASP A 205 20.82 -21.88 -4.56
C ASP A 205 20.91 -23.38 -4.89
N ASP A 206 19.78 -24.10 -4.93
CA ASP A 206 19.77 -25.51 -5.31
C ASP A 206 20.00 -25.68 -6.82
N ALA A 207 21.16 -26.18 -7.20
CA ALA A 207 21.51 -26.43 -8.60
C ALA A 207 20.57 -27.40 -9.33
N ASN A 208 19.86 -28.26 -8.60
CA ASN A 208 18.90 -29.22 -9.15
C ASN A 208 17.52 -28.61 -9.35
N TYR A 209 17.23 -27.45 -8.75
CA TYR A 209 15.94 -26.80 -8.92
C TYR A 209 15.85 -26.18 -10.33
N PRO A 210 14.76 -26.45 -11.08
CA PRO A 210 14.61 -25.97 -12.46
C PRO A 210 14.63 -24.44 -12.54
N ALA A 211 15.55 -23.88 -13.32
CA ALA A 211 15.71 -22.42 -13.46
C ALA A 211 14.46 -21.72 -14.03
N GLU A 212 13.67 -22.42 -14.84
CA GLU A 212 12.41 -21.93 -15.40
C GLU A 212 11.29 -21.75 -14.37
N LYS A 213 11.44 -22.35 -13.18
CA LYS A 213 10.52 -22.16 -12.03
C LYS A 213 10.98 -21.05 -11.09
N LEU A 214 12.14 -20.48 -11.35
CA LEU A 214 12.63 -19.33 -10.61
C LEU A 214 12.12 -18.05 -11.26
N SER A 215 11.76 -17.06 -10.45
CA SER A 215 11.41 -15.73 -10.92
C SER A 215 11.98 -14.66 -10.00
N MET A 216 12.23 -13.49 -10.55
CA MET A 216 12.56 -12.30 -9.76
C MET A 216 11.73 -11.11 -10.19
N LEU A 217 11.46 -10.23 -9.24
CA LEU A 217 10.79 -8.96 -9.47
C LEU A 217 11.64 -7.84 -8.88
N ALA A 218 11.98 -6.87 -9.69
CA ALA A 218 12.52 -5.59 -9.25
C ALA A 218 11.38 -4.58 -9.07
N ALA A 219 11.38 -3.85 -7.95
CA ALA A 219 10.40 -2.82 -7.65
C ALA A 219 11.07 -1.45 -7.67
N LYS A 220 10.76 -0.63 -8.66
CA LYS A 220 11.35 0.71 -8.79
C LYS A 220 10.24 1.74 -9.02
N ARG A 221 10.17 2.76 -8.15
CA ARG A 221 9.16 3.82 -8.33
C ARG A 221 9.31 4.53 -9.67
N THR A 222 10.54 4.80 -10.09
CA THR A 222 10.87 5.38 -11.39
C THR A 222 11.91 4.53 -12.09
N LEU A 223 11.72 4.26 -13.37
CA LEU A 223 12.62 3.38 -14.12
C LEU A 223 14.00 4.02 -14.39
N LYS A 224 14.02 5.20 -14.98
CA LYS A 224 15.25 5.90 -15.43
C LYS A 224 16.33 4.93 -15.95
N ASP A 225 17.60 5.11 -15.60
CA ASP A 225 18.70 4.24 -16.02
C ASP A 225 18.90 2.97 -15.18
N ARG A 226 18.02 2.70 -14.19
CA ARG A 226 18.18 1.59 -13.25
C ARG A 226 17.91 0.20 -13.84
N TRP A 227 17.27 0.12 -15.01
CA TRP A 227 17.02 -1.15 -15.71
C TRP A 227 18.30 -1.95 -15.97
N ARG A 228 19.46 -1.28 -16.19
CA ARG A 228 20.77 -1.92 -16.42
C ARG A 228 21.26 -2.66 -15.17
N GLN A 229 20.91 -2.20 -13.99
CA GLN A 229 21.24 -2.89 -12.74
C GLN A 229 20.45 -4.19 -12.62
N ILE A 230 19.16 -4.13 -12.92
CA ILE A 230 18.24 -5.28 -12.83
C ILE A 230 18.71 -6.44 -13.72
N THR A 231 19.26 -6.16 -14.89
CA THR A 231 19.76 -7.21 -15.80
C THR A 231 20.92 -8.04 -15.24
N LYS A 232 21.62 -7.54 -14.23
CA LYS A 232 22.75 -8.21 -13.58
C LYS A 232 22.36 -8.95 -12.29
N GLU A 233 21.15 -8.77 -11.81
CA GLU A 233 20.66 -9.43 -10.60
C GLU A 233 20.17 -10.83 -10.92
N ALA A 234 20.34 -11.80 -10.00
CA ALA A 234 19.86 -13.18 -10.12
C ALA A 234 20.22 -13.83 -11.47
N GLU A 235 21.49 -14.08 -11.73
CA GLU A 235 22.02 -14.53 -13.02
C GLU A 235 21.41 -15.83 -13.55
N ARG A 236 20.98 -16.74 -12.66
CA ARG A 236 20.27 -17.97 -13.01
C ARG A 236 18.92 -17.72 -13.70
N ILE A 237 18.31 -16.54 -13.50
CA ILE A 237 16.99 -16.22 -14.01
C ILE A 237 17.13 -15.46 -15.34
N LYS A 238 16.64 -16.08 -16.42
CA LYS A 238 16.75 -15.53 -17.77
C LYS A 238 15.79 -14.34 -17.98
N PHE A 239 14.54 -14.48 -17.55
CA PHE A 239 13.50 -13.47 -17.70
C PHE A 239 13.29 -12.75 -16.36
N LYS A 240 13.57 -11.46 -16.35
CA LYS A 240 13.49 -10.63 -15.15
C LYS A 240 12.27 -9.72 -15.23
N HIS A 241 11.54 -9.63 -14.14
CA HIS A 241 10.34 -8.81 -14.06
C HIS A 241 10.64 -7.48 -13.36
N LEU A 242 9.97 -6.44 -13.80
CA LEU A 242 10.06 -5.11 -13.22
C LEU A 242 8.67 -4.53 -13.04
N ILE A 243 8.40 -4.04 -11.84
CA ILE A 243 7.25 -3.19 -11.56
C ILE A 243 7.72 -1.75 -11.34
N THR A 244 7.03 -0.81 -11.97
CA THR A 244 7.29 0.62 -11.82
C THR A 244 5.99 1.41 -11.84
N LEU A 245 5.95 2.51 -11.10
CA LEU A 245 4.80 3.42 -11.06
C LEU A 245 4.94 4.55 -12.09
N GLU A 246 6.17 4.86 -12.50
CA GLU A 246 6.49 5.94 -13.43
C GLU A 246 7.54 5.45 -14.44
N ILE A 247 7.31 5.73 -15.71
CA ILE A 247 8.20 5.39 -16.83
C ILE A 247 9.06 6.58 -17.21
#